data_7d1cfe305c028618823a8e506d3e4dac
#
_entry.id   7d1cfe305c028618823a8e506d3e4dac
#
_cell.length_a   1.000
_cell.length_b   1.000
_cell.length_c   1.000
_cell.angle_alpha   90.00
_cell.angle_beta   90.00
_cell.angle_gamma   90.00
#
_symmetry.space_group_name_H-M   'P 1'
#
loop_
_entity.id
_entity.type
_entity.pdbx_description
1 polymer ?
#
loop_
_entity_poly.entity_id
_entity_poly.type
_entity_poly.pdbx_seq_one_letter_code
_entity_poly.pdbx_strand_id
1 'polypeptide(L)'
;MKIALFSDIHANLPALEAVLADIDRRQPDATYCLGDLVGYNIWPNEVIAEIRKRNIPTIAGNYDFGIGRSSDDCGCAYKTDEEKANGKVSISYTNDRVGDEERAYLRTLPVHIRVDFHLANDPEHLWSSTETFSLLLVHGSPRRINEYLFEDRDEKSLLRIFEQANADVICFGHTHKPYHRILTGGDEATRFYHAVNLGSVGKPKDGDPRACYVLLTIPESAHAGSSESVEVEFVRVEYDVEKAAQAVENSRLPNDYAESLRKAR
;
A
#
# COMPACT_ATOMS: atom_id res chain seq x y z
N MET A 1 -1.23 -18.53 7.78
CA MET A 1 -2.09 -17.68 6.91
C MET A 1 -1.22 -16.95 5.92
N LYS A 2 -1.58 -16.97 4.62
CA LYS A 2 -0.86 -16.28 3.54
C LYS A 2 -1.72 -15.13 3.01
N ILE A 3 -1.21 -13.91 3.03
CA ILE A 3 -1.94 -12.69 2.71
C ILE A 3 -1.25 -11.97 1.56
N ALA A 4 -1.98 -11.64 0.49
CA ALA A 4 -1.50 -10.74 -0.56
C ALA A 4 -1.81 -9.28 -0.18
N LEU A 5 -0.79 -8.43 -0.22
CA LEU A 5 -0.89 -7.01 0.12
C LEU A 5 -0.32 -6.17 -1.03
N PHE A 6 -1.08 -5.20 -1.52
CA PHE A 6 -0.62 -4.29 -2.57
C PHE A 6 -1.12 -2.86 -2.34
N SER A 7 -0.46 -1.89 -2.95
CA SER A 7 -0.71 -0.46 -2.75
C SER A 7 -0.28 0.37 -3.97
N ASP A 8 -0.67 1.65 -3.98
CA ASP A 8 -0.14 2.65 -4.90
C ASP A 8 -0.31 2.24 -6.38
N ILE A 9 -1.56 1.94 -6.75
CA ILE A 9 -1.95 1.52 -8.11
C ILE A 9 -1.93 2.71 -9.06
N HIS A 10 -2.35 3.88 -8.56
CA HIS A 10 -2.30 5.14 -9.29
C HIS A 10 -2.87 5.07 -10.71
N ALA A 11 -4.08 4.58 -10.83
CA ALA A 11 -4.81 4.49 -12.10
C ALA A 11 -4.05 3.75 -13.23
N ASN A 12 -3.10 2.85 -12.89
CA ASN A 12 -2.35 2.01 -13.82
C ASN A 12 -3.05 0.65 -13.96
N LEU A 13 -4.07 0.60 -14.83
CA LEU A 13 -4.87 -0.61 -15.04
C LEU A 13 -4.03 -1.80 -15.54
N PRO A 14 -3.12 -1.66 -16.54
CA PRO A 14 -2.30 -2.78 -16.98
C PRO A 14 -1.46 -3.42 -15.87
N ALA A 15 -0.92 -2.61 -14.94
CA ALA A 15 -0.15 -3.11 -13.80
C ALA A 15 -1.07 -3.83 -12.80
N LEU A 16 -2.24 -3.27 -12.50
CA LEU A 16 -3.22 -3.89 -11.62
C LEU A 16 -3.70 -5.25 -12.15
N GLU A 17 -4.07 -5.32 -13.43
CA GLU A 17 -4.51 -6.56 -14.08
C GLU A 17 -3.46 -7.66 -13.98
N ALA A 18 -2.19 -7.33 -14.23
CA ALA A 18 -1.07 -8.27 -14.12
C ALA A 18 -0.88 -8.77 -12.68
N VAL A 19 -0.91 -7.86 -11.70
CA VAL A 19 -0.78 -8.21 -10.27
C VAL A 19 -1.94 -9.10 -9.82
N LEU A 20 -3.17 -8.76 -10.16
CA LEU A 20 -4.35 -9.56 -9.79
C LEU A 20 -4.31 -10.95 -10.41
N ALA A 21 -3.88 -11.07 -11.67
CA ALA A 21 -3.70 -12.38 -12.32
C ALA A 21 -2.60 -13.21 -11.64
N ASP A 22 -1.54 -12.60 -11.13
CA ASP A 22 -0.51 -13.31 -10.36
C ASP A 22 -1.02 -13.74 -8.99
N ILE A 23 -1.75 -12.88 -8.27
CA ILE A 23 -2.39 -13.19 -6.99
C ILE A 23 -3.37 -14.36 -7.15
N ASP A 24 -4.20 -14.34 -8.20
CA ASP A 24 -5.15 -15.43 -8.49
C ASP A 24 -4.45 -16.78 -8.68
N ARG A 25 -3.27 -16.82 -9.32
CA ARG A 25 -2.46 -18.04 -9.45
C ARG A 25 -1.84 -18.53 -8.14
N ARG A 26 -1.50 -17.61 -7.24
CA ARG A 26 -0.85 -17.95 -5.96
C ARG A 26 -1.82 -18.32 -4.85
N GLN A 27 -3.11 -18.02 -5.03
CA GLN A 27 -4.20 -18.38 -4.13
C GLN A 27 -3.92 -18.06 -2.65
N PRO A 28 -3.68 -16.80 -2.28
CA PRO A 28 -3.54 -16.43 -0.87
C PRO A 28 -4.87 -16.61 -0.12
N ASP A 29 -4.81 -16.76 1.20
CA ASP A 29 -5.97 -16.88 2.07
C ASP A 29 -6.79 -15.57 2.13
N ALA A 30 -6.12 -14.42 1.96
CA ALA A 30 -6.75 -13.10 1.93
C ALA A 30 -5.95 -12.14 1.04
N THR A 31 -6.62 -11.09 0.55
CA THR A 31 -6.01 -10.03 -0.26
C THR A 31 -6.51 -8.68 0.22
N TYR A 32 -5.61 -7.70 0.40
CA TYR A 32 -5.93 -6.33 0.79
C TYR A 32 -5.21 -5.31 -0.08
N CYS A 33 -5.87 -4.16 -0.31
CA CYS A 33 -5.29 -3.00 -1.00
C CYS A 33 -5.09 -1.84 0.00
N LEU A 34 -3.90 -1.26 0.03
CA LEU A 34 -3.55 -0.18 0.95
C LEU A 34 -3.71 1.22 0.33
N GLY A 35 -4.57 1.33 -0.66
CA GLY A 35 -5.00 2.61 -1.23
C GLY A 35 -4.12 3.18 -2.33
N ASP A 36 -4.34 4.46 -2.60
CA ASP A 36 -3.87 5.17 -3.78
C ASP A 36 -4.25 4.46 -5.08
N LEU A 37 -5.57 4.24 -5.21
CA LEU A 37 -6.17 3.65 -6.41
C LEU A 37 -6.02 4.59 -7.61
N VAL A 38 -6.10 5.90 -7.38
CA VAL A 38 -6.19 6.94 -8.42
C VAL A 38 -4.96 7.85 -8.47
N GLY A 39 -4.90 8.71 -9.47
CA GLY A 39 -3.80 9.68 -9.66
C GLY A 39 -2.72 9.18 -10.63
N TYR A 40 -1.95 10.10 -11.17
CA TYR A 40 -0.78 9.93 -12.03
C TYR A 40 -0.99 9.25 -13.39
N ASN A 41 -1.88 8.29 -13.53
CA ASN A 41 -2.18 7.60 -14.79
C ASN A 41 -3.63 7.83 -15.23
N ILE A 42 -4.08 7.10 -16.26
CA ILE A 42 -5.25 7.51 -17.04
C ILE A 42 -6.53 6.71 -16.79
N TRP A 43 -6.49 5.60 -16.00
CA TRP A 43 -7.62 4.68 -15.80
C TRP A 43 -8.18 4.67 -14.37
N PRO A 44 -8.57 5.83 -13.78
CA PRO A 44 -9.00 5.85 -12.38
C PRO A 44 -10.31 5.08 -12.15
N ASN A 45 -11.28 5.20 -13.04
CA ASN A 45 -12.58 4.54 -12.88
C ASN A 45 -12.49 3.03 -13.08
N GLU A 46 -11.69 2.60 -14.06
CA GLU A 46 -11.48 1.19 -14.37
C GLU A 46 -10.77 0.46 -13.22
N VAL A 47 -9.76 1.12 -12.62
CA VAL A 47 -9.06 0.60 -11.43
C VAL A 47 -10.04 0.46 -10.26
N ILE A 48 -10.84 1.49 -9.96
CA ILE A 48 -11.85 1.43 -8.91
C ILE A 48 -12.87 0.32 -9.20
N ALA A 49 -13.33 0.21 -10.44
CA ALA A 49 -14.31 -0.81 -10.84
C ALA A 49 -13.77 -2.24 -10.64
N GLU A 50 -12.50 -2.49 -11.00
CA GLU A 50 -11.89 -3.82 -10.83
C GLU A 50 -11.71 -4.19 -9.35
N ILE A 51 -11.28 -3.25 -8.50
CA ILE A 51 -11.19 -3.45 -7.05
C ILE A 51 -12.56 -3.75 -6.43
N ARG A 52 -13.59 -2.98 -6.79
CA ARG A 52 -14.98 -3.18 -6.32
C ARG A 52 -15.54 -4.52 -6.77
N LYS A 53 -15.37 -4.86 -8.05
CA LYS A 53 -15.86 -6.13 -8.64
C LYS A 53 -15.29 -7.35 -7.92
N ARG A 54 -14.03 -7.29 -7.48
CA ARG A 54 -13.37 -8.37 -6.75
C ARG A 54 -13.65 -8.35 -5.24
N ASN A 55 -14.36 -7.33 -4.75
CA ASN A 55 -14.63 -7.13 -3.32
C ASN A 55 -13.36 -7.13 -2.47
N ILE A 56 -12.26 -6.56 -2.96
CA ILE A 56 -10.99 -6.49 -2.23
C ILE A 56 -11.13 -5.44 -1.12
N PRO A 57 -11.00 -5.83 0.17
CA PRO A 57 -10.95 -4.86 1.26
C PRO A 57 -9.82 -3.86 1.04
N THR A 58 -10.19 -2.57 1.03
CA THR A 58 -9.30 -1.48 0.62
C THR A 58 -9.37 -0.36 1.62
N ILE A 59 -8.23 0.24 1.95
CA ILE A 59 -8.14 1.48 2.72
C ILE A 59 -7.89 2.67 1.81
N ALA A 60 -8.20 3.88 2.28
CA ALA A 60 -7.91 5.09 1.52
C ALA A 60 -6.40 5.40 1.52
N GLY A 61 -5.83 5.69 0.36
CA GLY A 61 -4.59 6.43 0.23
C GLY A 61 -4.84 7.95 0.24
N ASN A 62 -3.77 8.74 0.23
CA ASN A 62 -3.91 10.20 0.24
C ASN A 62 -4.55 10.75 -1.05
N TYR A 63 -4.31 10.12 -2.21
CA TYR A 63 -5.01 10.47 -3.45
C TYR A 63 -6.50 10.11 -3.38
N ASP A 64 -6.84 8.93 -2.89
CA ASP A 64 -8.23 8.49 -2.74
C ASP A 64 -9.00 9.44 -1.81
N PHE A 65 -8.37 9.83 -0.68
CA PHE A 65 -8.93 10.77 0.29
C PHE A 65 -9.18 12.15 -0.33
N GLY A 66 -8.19 12.69 -1.07
CA GLY A 66 -8.29 14.00 -1.72
C GLY A 66 -9.30 14.00 -2.87
N ILE A 67 -9.16 13.07 -3.82
CA ILE A 67 -10.03 12.97 -4.99
C ILE A 67 -11.47 12.66 -4.60
N GLY A 68 -11.67 11.77 -3.62
CA GLY A 68 -13.00 11.48 -3.08
C GLY A 68 -13.75 12.73 -2.58
N ARG A 69 -13.02 13.78 -2.20
CA ARG A 69 -13.55 15.07 -1.69
C ARG A 69 -13.41 16.23 -2.67
N SER A 70 -13.02 15.95 -3.92
CA SER A 70 -12.76 16.96 -4.97
C SER A 70 -11.71 17.99 -4.54
N SER A 71 -10.73 17.58 -3.73
CA SER A 71 -9.62 18.43 -3.31
C SER A 71 -8.70 18.77 -4.49
N ASP A 72 -8.10 19.94 -4.46
CA ASP A 72 -7.03 20.38 -5.36
C ASP A 72 -5.63 20.06 -4.82
N ASP A 73 -5.55 19.44 -3.63
CA ASP A 73 -4.33 18.96 -2.99
C ASP A 73 -4.56 17.58 -2.35
N CYS A 74 -3.64 16.66 -2.59
CA CYS A 74 -3.63 15.31 -2.00
C CYS A 74 -2.51 15.13 -0.95
N GLY A 75 -1.87 16.21 -0.51
CA GLY A 75 -0.88 16.21 0.56
C GLY A 75 0.46 15.54 0.23
N CYS A 76 0.85 15.48 -1.05
CA CYS A 76 2.14 14.94 -1.46
C CYS A 76 3.27 15.94 -1.15
N ALA A 77 4.43 15.41 -0.73
CA ALA A 77 5.65 16.20 -0.59
C ALA A 77 6.38 16.27 -1.95
N TYR A 78 6.44 17.46 -2.53
CA TYR A 78 7.17 17.74 -3.76
C TYR A 78 8.51 18.41 -3.43
N LYS A 79 9.58 18.00 -4.13
CA LYS A 79 10.93 18.53 -3.92
C LYS A 79 11.22 19.74 -4.80
N THR A 80 10.56 19.87 -5.94
CA THR A 80 10.76 20.95 -6.91
C THR A 80 9.43 21.60 -7.28
N ASP A 81 9.50 22.85 -7.80
CA ASP A 81 8.32 23.54 -8.33
C ASP A 81 7.72 22.82 -9.54
N GLU A 82 8.55 22.14 -10.34
CA GLU A 82 8.12 21.32 -11.47
C GLU A 82 7.32 20.10 -10.99
N GLU A 83 7.83 19.32 -10.02
CA GLU A 83 7.08 18.23 -9.42
C GLU A 83 5.74 18.68 -8.84
N LYS A 84 5.73 19.86 -8.21
CA LYS A 84 4.51 20.46 -7.68
C LYS A 84 3.52 20.84 -8.77
N ALA A 85 4.00 21.41 -9.87
CA ALA A 85 3.18 21.76 -11.02
C ALA A 85 2.59 20.49 -11.67
N ASN A 86 3.43 19.48 -11.90
CA ASN A 86 3.02 18.18 -12.43
C ASN A 86 1.99 17.49 -11.54
N GLY A 87 2.17 17.55 -10.22
CA GLY A 87 1.21 17.03 -9.24
C GLY A 87 -0.16 17.69 -9.33
N LYS A 88 -0.21 19.03 -9.50
CA LYS A 88 -1.47 19.75 -9.70
C LYS A 88 -2.17 19.35 -10.99
N VAL A 89 -1.43 19.14 -12.08
CA VAL A 89 -1.99 18.63 -13.34
C VAL A 89 -2.58 17.24 -13.15
N SER A 90 -1.88 16.34 -12.43
CA SER A 90 -2.38 15.00 -12.10
C SER A 90 -3.69 15.04 -11.31
N ILE A 91 -3.74 15.86 -10.27
CA ILE A 91 -4.92 15.99 -9.41
C ILE A 91 -6.10 16.55 -10.21
N SER A 92 -5.89 17.63 -11.00
CA SER A 92 -6.93 18.20 -11.86
C SER A 92 -7.43 17.18 -12.88
N TYR A 93 -6.50 16.48 -13.56
CA TYR A 93 -6.83 15.44 -14.53
C TYR A 93 -7.68 14.32 -13.92
N THR A 94 -7.29 13.86 -12.74
CA THR A 94 -8.00 12.81 -12.02
C THR A 94 -9.38 13.28 -11.57
N ASN A 95 -9.48 14.51 -11.04
CA ASN A 95 -10.76 15.11 -10.63
C ASN A 95 -11.74 15.25 -11.80
N ASP A 96 -11.26 15.55 -13.01
CA ASP A 96 -12.13 15.67 -14.18
C ASP A 96 -12.61 14.31 -14.73
N ARG A 97 -11.96 13.21 -14.37
CA ARG A 97 -12.26 11.88 -14.89
C ARG A 97 -13.03 10.98 -13.93
N VAL A 98 -12.79 11.13 -12.61
CA VAL A 98 -13.46 10.29 -11.61
C VAL A 98 -14.94 10.64 -11.57
N GLY A 99 -15.79 9.65 -11.85
CA GLY A 99 -17.24 9.79 -11.81
C GLY A 99 -17.80 9.98 -10.39
N ASP A 100 -19.06 10.38 -10.29
CA ASP A 100 -19.71 10.65 -9.01
C ASP A 100 -19.84 9.37 -8.16
N GLU A 101 -20.10 8.23 -8.80
CA GLU A 101 -20.21 6.94 -8.13
C GLU A 101 -18.86 6.48 -7.59
N GLU A 102 -17.80 6.57 -8.40
CA GLU A 102 -16.43 6.24 -8.01
C GLU A 102 -15.94 7.16 -6.89
N ARG A 103 -16.25 8.44 -6.99
CA ARG A 103 -15.95 9.43 -5.95
C ARG A 103 -16.69 9.13 -4.64
N ALA A 104 -17.95 8.70 -4.73
CA ALA A 104 -18.71 8.25 -3.56
C ALA A 104 -18.05 7.04 -2.90
N TYR A 105 -17.61 6.06 -3.70
CA TYR A 105 -16.88 4.89 -3.21
C TYR A 105 -15.57 5.29 -2.51
N LEU A 106 -14.74 6.15 -3.10
CA LEU A 106 -13.50 6.61 -2.46
C LEU A 106 -13.73 7.23 -1.07
N ARG A 107 -14.88 7.91 -0.87
CA ARG A 107 -15.24 8.48 0.44
C ARG A 107 -15.63 7.43 1.49
N THR A 108 -15.96 6.21 1.09
CA THR A 108 -16.33 5.12 2.03
C THR A 108 -15.12 4.35 2.53
N LEU A 109 -13.95 4.52 1.90
CA LEU A 109 -12.75 3.78 2.27
C LEU A 109 -12.29 4.14 3.69
N PRO A 110 -12.04 3.15 4.57
CA PRO A 110 -11.47 3.37 5.88
C PRO A 110 -10.01 3.82 5.79
N VAL A 111 -9.47 4.39 6.86
CA VAL A 111 -8.08 4.85 6.91
C VAL A 111 -7.09 3.75 7.34
N HIS A 112 -7.58 2.67 7.92
CA HIS A 112 -6.78 1.51 8.31
C HIS A 112 -7.65 0.26 8.40
N ILE A 113 -6.99 -0.89 8.35
CA ILE A 113 -7.56 -2.21 8.70
C ILE A 113 -6.62 -2.85 9.72
N ARG A 114 -7.19 -3.38 10.81
CA ARG A 114 -6.46 -4.20 11.79
C ARG A 114 -6.94 -5.64 11.71
N VAL A 115 -5.99 -6.56 11.72
CA VAL A 115 -6.25 -8.00 11.78
C VAL A 115 -5.51 -8.53 13.01
N ASP A 116 -6.26 -9.05 13.96
CA ASP A 116 -5.71 -9.62 15.18
C ASP A 116 -5.80 -11.16 15.11
N PHE A 117 -4.65 -11.80 15.26
CA PHE A 117 -4.51 -13.25 15.29
C PHE A 117 -4.52 -13.70 16.75
N HIS A 118 -5.51 -14.51 17.11
CA HIS A 118 -5.54 -15.15 18.42
C HIS A 118 -4.66 -16.38 18.39
N LEU A 119 -3.60 -16.36 19.15
CA LEU A 119 -2.64 -17.45 19.22
C LEU A 119 -3.20 -18.49 20.17
N ALA A 120 -3.72 -19.58 19.62
CA ALA A 120 -4.22 -20.70 20.41
C ALA A 120 -3.06 -21.54 20.96
N ASN A 121 -2.51 -21.14 22.12
CA ASN A 121 -1.59 -22.00 22.88
C ASN A 121 -2.29 -23.20 23.54
N ASP A 122 -3.64 -23.18 23.59
CA ASP A 122 -4.46 -24.26 24.17
C ASP A 122 -5.85 -24.29 23.50
N PRO A 123 -6.21 -25.38 22.79
CA PRO A 123 -7.53 -25.53 22.16
C PRO A 123 -8.70 -25.48 23.16
N GLU A 124 -8.47 -25.78 24.43
CA GLU A 124 -9.50 -25.75 25.50
C GLU A 124 -9.71 -24.34 26.07
N HIS A 125 -8.78 -23.37 25.77
CA HIS A 125 -8.82 -22.02 26.29
C HIS A 125 -8.80 -20.95 25.17
N LEU A 126 -9.37 -21.23 24.00
CA LEU A 126 -9.47 -20.32 22.83
C LEU A 126 -9.97 -18.90 23.17
N TRP A 127 -10.72 -18.75 24.26
CA TRP A 127 -11.30 -17.47 24.69
C TRP A 127 -10.56 -16.80 25.86
N SER A 128 -9.52 -17.45 26.41
CA SER A 128 -8.78 -16.95 27.57
C SER A 128 -7.36 -16.51 27.29
N SER A 129 -6.79 -16.76 26.07
CA SER A 129 -5.48 -16.24 25.72
C SER A 129 -5.58 -14.74 25.47
N THR A 130 -4.90 -13.95 26.28
CA THR A 130 -4.81 -12.49 26.14
C THR A 130 -3.74 -12.06 25.12
N GLU A 131 -2.99 -12.99 24.58
CA GLU A 131 -1.93 -12.71 23.62
C GLU A 131 -2.49 -12.71 22.21
N THR A 132 -2.49 -11.52 21.59
CA THR A 132 -2.82 -11.33 20.19
C THR A 132 -1.57 -10.91 19.42
N PHE A 133 -1.42 -11.43 18.19
CA PHE A 133 -0.44 -10.96 17.24
C PHE A 133 -1.16 -10.06 16.22
N SER A 134 -0.78 -8.78 16.17
CA SER A 134 -1.54 -7.75 15.47
C SER A 134 -0.87 -7.30 14.18
N LEU A 135 -1.61 -7.38 13.08
CA LEU A 135 -1.28 -6.79 11.78
C LEU A 135 -2.10 -5.51 11.57
N LEU A 136 -1.43 -4.38 11.36
CA LEU A 136 -2.05 -3.10 11.05
C LEU A 136 -1.71 -2.68 9.62
N LEU A 137 -2.73 -2.45 8.81
CA LEU A 137 -2.63 -1.98 7.43
C LEU A 137 -2.97 -0.50 7.39
N VAL A 138 -2.05 0.33 6.90
CA VAL A 138 -2.18 1.78 6.75
C VAL A 138 -1.62 2.20 5.39
N HIS A 139 -1.96 3.40 4.90
CA HIS A 139 -1.35 3.88 3.66
C HIS A 139 0.02 4.52 3.91
N GLY A 140 0.10 5.60 4.68
CA GLY A 140 1.37 6.24 5.04
C GLY A 140 1.88 5.80 6.40
N SER A 141 1.17 6.14 7.47
CA SER A 141 1.48 5.69 8.83
C SER A 141 0.20 5.61 9.68
N PRO A 142 0.25 4.96 10.88
CA PRO A 142 -0.86 4.99 11.83
C PRO A 142 -1.27 6.40 12.28
N ARG A 143 -0.37 7.38 12.13
CA ARG A 143 -0.58 8.77 12.56
C ARG A 143 -1.16 9.67 11.49
N ARG A 144 -0.74 9.46 10.22
CA ARG A 144 -1.15 10.29 9.09
C ARG A 144 -1.14 9.50 7.80
N ILE A 145 -2.17 9.70 6.97
CA ILE A 145 -2.32 9.05 5.66
C ILE A 145 -1.18 9.40 4.69
N ASN A 146 -0.57 10.56 4.82
CA ASN A 146 0.49 11.10 3.95
C ASN A 146 1.85 11.21 4.64
N GLU A 147 2.09 10.47 5.72
CA GLU A 147 3.41 10.41 6.36
C GLU A 147 4.31 9.41 5.62
N TYR A 148 5.49 9.88 5.20
CA TYR A 148 6.50 9.03 4.57
C TYR A 148 7.30 8.26 5.61
N LEU A 149 7.23 6.93 5.55
CA LEU A 149 8.09 6.04 6.33
C LEU A 149 9.13 5.45 5.36
N PHE A 150 10.30 6.08 5.30
CA PHE A 150 11.43 5.58 4.52
C PHE A 150 12.24 4.53 5.30
N GLU A 151 12.97 3.69 4.58
CA GLU A 151 13.77 2.61 5.15
C GLU A 151 14.85 3.12 6.13
N ASP A 152 15.44 4.28 5.85
CA ASP A 152 16.48 4.92 6.66
C ASP A 152 15.95 5.73 7.86
N ARG A 153 14.63 5.66 8.12
CA ARG A 153 14.06 6.35 9.28
C ARG A 153 14.72 5.87 10.58
N ASP A 154 14.99 6.82 11.48
CA ASP A 154 15.53 6.55 12.81
C ASP A 154 14.72 5.48 13.54
N GLU A 155 15.43 4.47 14.06
CA GLU A 155 14.84 3.27 14.66
C GLU A 155 13.96 3.60 15.86
N LYS A 156 14.42 4.48 16.76
CA LYS A 156 13.66 4.88 17.95
C LYS A 156 12.37 5.60 17.56
N SER A 157 12.44 6.41 16.49
CA SER A 157 11.27 7.10 15.95
C SER A 157 10.25 6.10 15.37
N LEU A 158 10.74 5.05 14.70
CA LEU A 158 9.89 4.01 14.12
C LEU A 158 9.29 3.12 15.21
N LEU A 159 10.06 2.69 16.20
CA LEU A 159 9.58 1.91 17.35
C LEU A 159 8.43 2.60 18.09
N ARG A 160 8.54 3.90 18.34
CA ARG A 160 7.45 4.67 18.96
C ARG A 160 6.13 4.61 18.19
N ILE A 161 6.19 4.50 16.85
CA ILE A 161 5.00 4.36 16.02
C ILE A 161 4.34 3.00 16.29
N PHE A 162 5.12 1.93 16.37
CA PHE A 162 4.63 0.58 16.67
C PHE A 162 4.01 0.49 18.07
N GLU A 163 4.72 1.00 19.07
CA GLU A 163 4.25 1.03 20.46
C GLU A 163 2.93 1.79 20.60
N GLN A 164 2.85 2.99 19.99
CA GLN A 164 1.62 3.81 20.02
C GLN A 164 0.46 3.15 19.25
N ALA A 165 0.77 2.43 18.17
CA ALA A 165 -0.23 1.71 17.38
C ALA A 165 -0.64 0.37 18.00
N ASN A 166 0.13 -0.12 18.99
CA ASN A 166 0.00 -1.45 19.58
C ASN A 166 -0.13 -2.54 18.49
N ALA A 167 0.85 -2.60 17.57
CA ALA A 167 0.85 -3.53 16.46
C ALA A 167 2.22 -4.20 16.34
N ASP A 168 2.23 -5.51 16.03
CA ASP A 168 3.46 -6.29 15.84
C ASP A 168 3.97 -6.14 14.38
N VAL A 169 3.03 -6.04 13.45
CA VAL A 169 3.31 -5.83 12.03
C VAL A 169 2.56 -4.59 11.55
N ILE A 170 3.27 -3.67 10.92
CA ILE A 170 2.64 -2.55 10.19
C ILE A 170 3.05 -2.65 8.73
N CYS A 171 2.05 -2.81 7.85
CA CYS A 171 2.23 -2.76 6.40
C CYS A 171 1.72 -1.43 5.86
N PHE A 172 2.48 -0.83 4.96
CA PHE A 172 2.20 0.51 4.40
C PHE A 172 2.79 0.66 3.00
N GLY A 173 2.38 1.72 2.27
CA GLY A 173 2.86 2.08 0.94
C GLY A 173 3.45 3.48 0.88
N HIS A 174 2.86 4.34 0.03
CA HIS A 174 3.09 5.79 -0.09
C HIS A 174 4.48 6.23 -0.56
N THR A 175 5.57 5.57 -0.15
CA THR A 175 6.92 5.89 -0.62
C THR A 175 7.23 5.30 -1.99
N HIS A 176 6.50 4.27 -2.41
CA HIS A 176 6.70 3.44 -3.60
C HIS A 176 8.05 2.70 -3.62
N LYS A 177 8.66 2.52 -2.47
CA LYS A 177 9.95 1.84 -2.30
C LYS A 177 9.77 0.68 -1.34
N PRO A 178 9.81 -0.56 -1.81
CA PRO A 178 9.58 -1.73 -0.96
C PRO A 178 10.77 -1.96 -0.03
N TYR A 179 10.47 -2.28 1.22
CA TYR A 179 11.46 -2.74 2.19
C TYR A 179 10.79 -3.48 3.34
N HIS A 180 11.57 -4.28 4.05
CA HIS A 180 11.20 -4.93 5.31
C HIS A 180 12.27 -4.64 6.36
N ARG A 181 11.87 -4.04 7.48
CA ARG A 181 12.73 -3.85 8.65
C ARG A 181 12.14 -4.59 9.84
N ILE A 182 13.01 -5.32 10.54
CA ILE A 182 12.70 -5.92 11.83
C ILE A 182 13.32 -5.03 12.89
N LEU A 183 12.50 -4.60 13.85
CA LEU A 183 12.92 -3.76 14.97
C LEU A 183 12.80 -4.56 16.24
N THR A 184 13.67 -4.30 17.21
CA THR A 184 13.65 -4.93 18.53
C THR A 184 13.26 -3.90 19.58
N GLY A 185 12.27 -4.21 20.40
CA GLY A 185 11.79 -3.32 21.46
C GLY A 185 11.07 -4.08 22.57
N GLY A 186 10.31 -3.36 23.37
CA GLY A 186 9.71 -3.89 24.59
C GLY A 186 10.69 -3.93 25.77
N ASP A 187 10.21 -4.40 26.93
CA ASP A 187 11.04 -4.58 28.11
C ASP A 187 12.14 -5.62 27.80
N GLU A 188 13.39 -5.29 28.08
CA GLU A 188 14.56 -6.14 27.84
C GLU A 188 14.76 -6.56 26.36
N ALA A 189 14.19 -5.80 25.39
CA ALA A 189 14.30 -6.07 23.94
C ALA A 189 13.76 -7.47 23.54
N THR A 190 12.66 -7.89 24.15
CA THR A 190 12.06 -9.22 23.94
C THR A 190 10.95 -9.27 22.90
N ARG A 191 10.60 -8.12 22.30
CA ARG A 191 9.54 -8.01 21.30
C ARG A 191 10.11 -7.59 19.95
N PHE A 192 9.66 -8.25 18.87
CA PHE A 192 9.99 -7.92 17.50
C PHE A 192 8.81 -7.23 16.81
N TYR A 193 9.13 -6.21 16.00
CA TYR A 193 8.17 -5.47 15.19
C TYR A 193 8.59 -5.50 13.73
N HIS A 194 7.64 -5.67 12.84
CA HIS A 194 7.88 -5.79 11.40
C HIS A 194 7.31 -4.60 10.65
N ALA A 195 8.18 -3.72 10.12
CA ALA A 195 7.83 -2.62 9.25
C ALA A 195 7.95 -3.06 7.79
N VAL A 196 6.83 -3.13 7.07
CA VAL A 196 6.78 -3.64 5.69
C VAL A 196 6.21 -2.57 4.77
N ASN A 197 7.05 -1.99 3.92
CA ASN A 197 6.59 -1.14 2.82
C ASN A 197 6.33 -2.00 1.58
N LEU A 198 5.14 -1.92 1.00
CA LEU A 198 4.72 -2.80 -0.09
C LEU A 198 5.31 -2.42 -1.45
N GLY A 199 5.95 -1.25 -1.56
CA GLY A 199 6.34 -0.68 -2.83
C GLY A 199 5.14 -0.07 -3.55
N SER A 200 5.04 -0.27 -4.85
CA SER A 200 3.92 0.25 -5.67
C SER A 200 3.60 -0.70 -6.80
N VAL A 201 2.29 -0.88 -7.05
CA VAL A 201 1.80 -1.59 -8.24
C VAL A 201 1.98 -0.74 -9.49
N GLY A 202 1.54 0.50 -9.45
CA GLY A 202 1.38 1.30 -10.67
C GLY A 202 2.43 2.38 -10.90
N LYS A 203 3.27 2.70 -9.91
CA LYS A 203 4.29 3.76 -10.00
C LYS A 203 5.50 3.48 -9.11
N PRO A 204 6.26 2.39 -9.33
CA PRO A 204 7.48 2.10 -8.58
C PRO A 204 8.49 3.26 -8.63
N LYS A 205 9.29 3.42 -7.56
CA LYS A 205 10.34 4.47 -7.43
C LYS A 205 11.66 3.90 -6.90
N ASP A 206 11.96 2.67 -7.23
CA ASP A 206 13.13 1.93 -6.76
C ASP A 206 14.04 1.42 -7.87
N GLY A 207 13.79 1.88 -9.11
CA GLY A 207 14.59 1.52 -10.29
C GLY A 207 14.13 0.24 -11.01
N ASP A 208 13.11 -0.45 -10.49
CA ASP A 208 12.53 -1.63 -11.13
C ASP A 208 11.11 -1.29 -11.64
N PRO A 209 10.87 -1.21 -12.98
CA PRO A 209 9.57 -0.81 -13.52
C PRO A 209 8.47 -1.88 -13.37
N ARG A 210 8.80 -3.10 -12.93
CA ARG A 210 7.80 -4.14 -12.67
C ARG A 210 6.91 -3.74 -11.48
N ALA A 211 5.64 -4.05 -11.57
CA ALA A 211 4.72 -3.89 -10.46
C ALA A 211 5.20 -4.67 -9.22
N CYS A 212 5.03 -4.08 -8.04
CA CYS A 212 5.43 -4.72 -6.78
C CYS A 212 4.22 -4.94 -5.87
N TYR A 213 4.15 -6.14 -5.29
CA TYR A 213 3.26 -6.44 -4.18
C TYR A 213 3.94 -7.39 -3.19
N VAL A 214 3.33 -7.64 -2.05
CA VAL A 214 3.89 -8.48 -0.98
C VAL A 214 3.00 -9.68 -0.73
N LEU A 215 3.62 -10.85 -0.58
CA LEU A 215 3.01 -11.99 0.10
C LEU A 215 3.55 -12.05 1.52
N LEU A 216 2.66 -11.86 2.48
CA LEU A 216 2.92 -11.92 3.91
C LEU A 216 2.46 -13.28 4.43
N THR A 217 3.36 -14.07 5.01
CA THR A 217 3.00 -15.33 5.65
C THR A 217 3.14 -15.20 7.16
N ILE A 218 2.05 -15.48 7.87
CA ILE A 218 2.00 -15.52 9.33
C ILE A 218 1.69 -16.96 9.73
N PRO A 219 2.67 -17.71 10.27
CA PRO A 219 2.47 -19.08 10.73
C PRO A 219 1.55 -19.13 11.96
N GLU A 220 0.96 -20.28 12.26
CA GLU A 220 0.12 -20.47 13.46
C GLU A 220 0.93 -20.30 14.76
N SER A 221 2.23 -20.51 14.69
CA SER A 221 3.17 -20.32 15.80
C SER A 221 3.67 -18.88 15.95
N ALA A 222 3.15 -17.93 15.18
CA ALA A 222 3.59 -16.53 15.24
C ALA A 222 3.38 -15.94 16.63
N HIS A 223 4.38 -15.26 17.17
CA HIS A 223 4.29 -14.53 18.43
C HIS A 223 5.29 -13.35 18.44
N ALA A 224 5.01 -12.35 19.26
CA ALA A 224 5.81 -11.12 19.28
C ALA A 224 7.27 -11.30 19.71
N GLY A 225 7.59 -12.41 20.38
CA GLY A 225 8.94 -12.75 20.85
C GLY A 225 9.84 -13.42 19.81
N SER A 226 9.40 -13.56 18.55
CA SER A 226 10.20 -14.16 17.47
C SER A 226 10.25 -13.27 16.24
N SER A 227 11.46 -13.02 15.74
CA SER A 227 11.66 -12.33 14.45
C SER A 227 11.24 -13.17 13.25
N GLU A 228 11.00 -14.47 13.41
CA GLU A 228 10.59 -15.40 12.36
C GLU A 228 9.05 -15.54 12.27
N SER A 229 8.31 -14.79 13.10
CA SER A 229 6.85 -14.81 13.09
C SER A 229 6.21 -14.23 11.83
N VAL A 230 7.00 -13.63 10.96
CA VAL A 230 6.54 -13.03 9.70
C VAL A 230 7.54 -13.35 8.59
N GLU A 231 7.06 -13.97 7.53
CA GLU A 231 7.80 -14.10 6.27
C GLU A 231 7.25 -13.10 5.26
N VAL A 232 8.14 -12.34 4.61
CA VAL A 232 7.82 -11.30 3.64
C VAL A 232 8.47 -11.63 2.30
N GLU A 233 7.64 -11.91 1.29
CA GLU A 233 8.08 -12.10 -0.10
C GLU A 233 7.67 -10.87 -0.93
N PHE A 234 8.64 -10.15 -1.48
CA PHE A 234 8.38 -9.10 -2.48
C PHE A 234 8.25 -9.72 -3.86
N VAL A 235 7.06 -9.63 -4.43
CA VAL A 235 6.76 -10.20 -5.75
C VAL A 235 6.82 -9.11 -6.81
N ARG A 236 7.64 -9.32 -7.84
CA ARG A 236 7.75 -8.43 -9.00
C ARG A 236 7.01 -9.03 -10.18
N VAL A 237 6.06 -8.28 -10.71
CA VAL A 237 5.21 -8.73 -11.81
C VAL A 237 5.45 -7.88 -13.05
N GLU A 238 5.81 -8.51 -14.14
CA GLU A 238 5.92 -7.85 -15.44
C GLU A 238 4.54 -7.46 -15.95
N TYR A 239 4.42 -6.26 -16.51
CA TYR A 239 3.25 -5.79 -17.22
C TYR A 239 3.67 -4.95 -18.44
N ASP A 240 2.75 -4.61 -19.28
CA ASP A 240 3.01 -3.76 -20.45
C ASP A 240 3.22 -2.30 -20.03
N VAL A 241 4.44 -2.00 -19.58
CA VAL A 241 4.87 -0.65 -19.15
C VAL A 241 4.72 0.34 -20.30
N GLU A 242 5.03 -0.08 -21.53
CA GLU A 242 5.00 0.80 -22.69
C GLU A 242 3.56 1.20 -23.06
N LYS A 243 2.61 0.28 -22.95
CA LYS A 243 1.18 0.60 -23.11
C LYS A 243 0.73 1.67 -22.10
N ALA A 244 1.16 1.55 -20.84
CA ALA A 244 0.82 2.54 -19.81
C ALA A 244 1.50 3.90 -20.09
N ALA A 245 2.78 3.89 -20.44
CA ALA A 245 3.55 5.09 -20.74
C ALA A 245 2.99 5.84 -21.96
N GLN A 246 2.72 5.16 -23.07
CA GLN A 246 2.12 5.75 -24.28
C GLN A 246 0.72 6.32 -24.01
N ALA A 247 -0.05 5.67 -23.14
CA ALA A 247 -1.36 6.18 -22.76
C ALA A 247 -1.26 7.50 -21.97
N VAL A 248 -0.23 7.65 -21.12
CA VAL A 248 0.08 8.92 -20.44
C VAL A 248 0.50 9.99 -21.49
N GLU A 249 1.42 9.66 -22.40
CA GLU A 249 1.90 10.58 -23.48
C GLU A 249 0.77 11.06 -24.39
N ASN A 250 -0.22 10.22 -24.66
CA ASN A 250 -1.41 10.55 -25.45
C ASN A 250 -2.49 11.29 -24.67
N SER A 251 -2.22 11.70 -23.43
CA SER A 251 -3.12 12.44 -22.55
C SER A 251 -2.62 13.86 -22.31
N ARG A 252 -3.31 14.62 -21.44
CA ARG A 252 -2.81 15.92 -20.97
C ARG A 252 -1.93 15.83 -19.72
N LEU A 253 -1.62 14.60 -19.24
CA LEU A 253 -0.68 14.41 -18.17
C LEU A 253 0.75 14.75 -18.59
N PRO A 254 1.62 15.18 -17.67
CA PRO A 254 3.02 15.43 -17.98
C PRO A 254 3.73 14.17 -18.50
N ASN A 255 4.53 14.30 -19.57
CA ASN A 255 5.32 13.20 -20.12
C ASN A 255 6.34 12.63 -19.12
N ASP A 256 6.72 13.40 -18.11
CA ASP A 256 7.56 12.93 -17.00
C ASP A 256 6.96 11.71 -16.29
N TYR A 257 5.64 11.57 -16.27
CA TYR A 257 5.01 10.40 -15.69
C TYR A 257 5.20 9.15 -16.55
N ALA A 258 5.17 9.28 -17.87
CA ALA A 258 5.52 8.18 -18.78
C ALA A 258 6.97 7.73 -18.59
N GLU A 259 7.89 8.69 -18.51
CA GLU A 259 9.31 8.43 -18.23
C GLU A 259 9.50 7.80 -16.84
N SER A 260 8.71 8.24 -15.85
CA SER A 260 8.73 7.65 -14.50
C SER A 260 8.31 6.19 -14.51
N LEU A 261 7.32 5.80 -15.32
CA LEU A 261 6.90 4.39 -15.46
C LEU A 261 8.03 3.54 -16.07
N ARG A 262 8.69 4.04 -17.13
CA ARG A 262 9.78 3.33 -17.81
C ARG A 262 11.01 3.14 -16.93
N LYS A 263 11.30 4.12 -16.05
CA LYS A 263 12.55 4.20 -15.27
C LYS A 263 12.36 3.90 -13.78
N ALA A 264 11.14 3.73 -13.33
CA ALA A 264 10.78 3.50 -11.92
C ALA A 264 11.41 4.54 -10.96
N ARG A 265 11.15 5.84 -11.20
CA ARG A 265 11.75 6.96 -10.44
C ARG A 265 10.75 8.06 -10.08
#